data_8e8724eb4a9d829f4f95019211d3c5f1
#
_entry.id   8e8724eb4a9d829f4f95019211d3c5f1
#
_cell.length_a   1.000
_cell.length_b   1.000
_cell.length_c   1.000
_cell.angle_alpha   90.00
_cell.angle_beta   90.00
_cell.angle_gamma   90.00
#
_symmetry.space_group_name_H-M   'P 1'
#
loop_
_entity.id
_entity.type
_entity.pdbx_description
1 polymer ?
#
loop_
_entity_poly.entity_id
_entity_poly.type
_entity_poly.pdbx_seq_one_letter_code
_entity_poly.pdbx_strand_id
1 'polypeptide(L)'
;MHGIRIFHMEKTIRSFQAKLLVLDPLQAFMPSNADMQNASHVRSIMRKLGKVAEKHKCAVVMIGHMTKSSGGKRLYRGLGSIDIAAICRSVLMISRDEKDPEIRYMYQVKSNLAPESNAVGFVMNPDKGFQWIGKCNIDKRAEAVVCSKKATKKEKASEYLRIMLSVEDVPSAEIIRRMDRIGIKERTIRTVQKEIGIEAYRKQGTWYWHMPEQEEEVDEE
;
A
#
# COMPACT_ATOMS: atom_id res chain seq x y z
N MET A 1 -28.84 20.35 6.61
CA MET A 1 -29.20 19.32 5.59
C MET A 1 -28.06 19.15 4.61
N HIS A 2 -27.03 18.35 4.93
CA HIS A 2 -25.92 18.12 4.00
C HIS A 2 -25.57 16.62 4.05
N GLY A 3 -26.39 15.83 3.38
CA GLY A 3 -26.08 14.43 3.14
C GLY A 3 -25.43 14.22 1.79
N ILE A 4 -24.91 13.02 1.52
CA ILE A 4 -24.43 12.64 0.19
C ILE A 4 -25.51 13.03 -0.82
N ARG A 5 -25.26 14.11 -1.54
CA ARG A 5 -26.09 14.50 -2.67
C ARG A 5 -25.63 13.66 -3.87
N ILE A 6 -26.00 12.37 -3.87
CA ILE A 6 -25.66 11.44 -4.96
C ILE A 6 -26.00 12.06 -6.32
N PHE A 7 -27.08 12.84 -6.37
CA PHE A 7 -27.44 13.61 -7.56
C PHE A 7 -26.35 14.59 -7.99
N HIS A 8 -25.70 15.29 -7.04
CA HIS A 8 -24.62 16.22 -7.38
C HIS A 8 -23.36 15.47 -7.82
N MET A 9 -23.04 14.33 -7.19
CA MET A 9 -21.94 13.47 -7.62
C MET A 9 -22.19 12.95 -9.03
N GLU A 10 -23.38 12.48 -9.32
CA GLU A 10 -23.75 12.02 -10.67
C GLU A 10 -23.63 13.13 -11.70
N LYS A 11 -24.13 14.35 -11.40
CA LYS A 11 -23.98 15.50 -12.27
C LYS A 11 -22.50 15.82 -12.53
N THR A 12 -21.68 15.81 -11.49
CA THR A 12 -20.23 16.07 -11.59
C THR A 12 -19.53 15.00 -12.42
N ILE A 13 -19.75 13.71 -12.13
CA ILE A 13 -19.21 12.61 -12.90
C ILE A 13 -19.53 12.77 -14.38
N ARG A 14 -20.77 13.12 -14.71
CA ARG A 14 -21.21 13.32 -16.09
C ARG A 14 -20.55 14.53 -16.75
N SER A 15 -20.49 15.69 -16.06
CA SER A 15 -19.94 16.92 -16.63
C SER A 15 -18.43 16.82 -16.90
N PHE A 16 -17.68 16.12 -16.05
CA PHE A 16 -16.25 15.88 -16.21
C PHE A 16 -15.91 14.60 -16.95
N GLN A 17 -16.91 13.78 -17.33
CA GLN A 17 -16.70 12.43 -17.86
C GLN A 17 -15.74 11.59 -17.00
N ALA A 18 -15.82 11.76 -15.67
CA ALA A 18 -14.89 11.17 -14.72
C ALA A 18 -14.92 9.66 -14.76
N LYS A 19 -13.74 9.04 -14.80
CA LYS A 19 -13.55 7.59 -14.75
C LYS A 19 -13.20 7.08 -13.36
N LEU A 20 -12.83 7.99 -12.47
CA LEU A 20 -12.52 7.74 -11.07
C LEU A 20 -13.15 8.82 -10.19
N LEU A 21 -13.84 8.39 -9.15
CA LEU A 21 -14.31 9.24 -8.05
C LEU A 21 -13.63 8.78 -6.76
N VAL A 22 -12.97 9.70 -6.06
CA VAL A 22 -12.36 9.44 -4.75
C VAL A 22 -13.14 10.18 -3.67
N LEU A 23 -13.59 9.47 -2.64
CA LEU A 23 -14.26 10.02 -1.46
C LEU A 23 -13.31 9.93 -0.26
N ASP A 24 -12.72 11.06 0.12
CA ASP A 24 -11.71 11.15 1.20
C ASP A 24 -12.06 12.26 2.20
N PRO A 25 -12.40 11.93 3.44
CA PRO A 25 -12.83 10.60 3.89
C PRO A 25 -14.30 10.32 3.53
N LEU A 26 -14.67 9.05 3.39
CA LEU A 26 -16.06 8.66 3.12
C LEU A 26 -17.06 9.30 4.08
N GLN A 27 -16.69 9.41 5.37
CA GLN A 27 -17.56 9.97 6.41
C GLN A 27 -18.00 11.41 6.15
N ALA A 28 -17.15 12.21 5.49
CA ALA A 28 -17.47 13.60 5.15
C ALA A 28 -18.59 13.72 4.10
N PHE A 29 -18.83 12.65 3.36
CA PHE A 29 -19.85 12.60 2.31
C PHE A 29 -21.13 11.89 2.75
N MET A 30 -21.16 11.31 3.95
CA MET A 30 -22.37 10.69 4.49
C MET A 30 -23.36 11.77 4.95
N PRO A 31 -24.68 11.53 4.82
CA PRO A 31 -25.69 12.44 5.34
C PRO A 31 -25.50 12.69 6.85
N SER A 32 -25.70 13.91 7.30
CA SER A 32 -25.58 14.27 8.73
C SER A 32 -26.55 13.51 9.66
N ASN A 33 -27.65 13.02 9.11
CA ASN A 33 -28.62 12.15 9.76
C ASN A 33 -28.40 10.67 9.46
N ALA A 34 -27.32 10.31 8.76
CA ALA A 34 -26.99 8.92 8.52
C ALA A 34 -26.47 8.30 9.81
N ASP A 35 -27.26 7.44 10.38
CA ASP A 35 -26.77 6.53 11.41
C ASP A 35 -25.87 5.50 10.76
N MET A 36 -24.55 5.70 10.94
CA MET A 36 -23.52 4.78 10.41
C MET A 36 -23.59 3.40 11.03
N GLN A 37 -24.33 3.25 12.14
CA GLN A 37 -24.59 1.95 12.78
C GLN A 37 -25.82 1.28 12.17
N ASN A 38 -26.68 2.02 11.48
CA ASN A 38 -27.85 1.48 10.80
C ASN A 38 -27.47 0.87 9.45
N ALA A 39 -27.33 -0.44 9.45
CA ALA A 39 -26.96 -1.23 8.29
C ALA A 39 -27.85 -0.97 7.06
N SER A 40 -29.16 -0.88 7.23
CA SER A 40 -30.08 -0.71 6.10
C SER A 40 -29.95 0.66 5.43
N HIS A 41 -29.73 1.71 6.22
CA HIS A 41 -29.50 3.07 5.72
C HIS A 41 -28.19 3.15 4.92
N VAL A 42 -27.09 2.64 5.48
CA VAL A 42 -25.79 2.57 4.81
C VAL A 42 -25.88 1.79 3.51
N ARG A 43 -26.52 0.62 3.52
CA ARG A 43 -26.73 -0.19 2.30
C ARG A 43 -27.51 0.55 1.22
N SER A 44 -28.53 1.31 1.58
CA SER A 44 -29.32 2.11 0.63
C SER A 44 -28.45 3.13 -0.08
N ILE A 45 -27.62 3.87 0.68
CA ILE A 45 -26.72 4.87 0.15
C ILE A 45 -25.68 4.23 -0.77
N MET A 46 -25.02 3.16 -0.31
CA MET A 46 -23.99 2.48 -1.08
C MET A 46 -24.54 1.86 -2.38
N ARG A 47 -25.75 1.31 -2.37
CA ARG A 47 -26.41 0.81 -3.58
C ARG A 47 -26.65 1.91 -4.61
N LYS A 48 -27.09 3.10 -4.17
CA LYS A 48 -27.30 4.24 -5.07
C LYS A 48 -25.97 4.68 -5.68
N LEU A 49 -24.90 4.77 -4.86
CA LEU A 49 -23.55 5.10 -5.34
C LEU A 49 -23.05 4.08 -6.36
N GLY A 50 -23.25 2.79 -6.10
CA GLY A 50 -22.91 1.72 -7.00
C GLY A 50 -23.63 1.81 -8.35
N LYS A 51 -24.93 2.13 -8.36
CA LYS A 51 -25.69 2.34 -9.60
C LYS A 51 -25.16 3.52 -10.43
N VAL A 52 -24.77 4.61 -9.77
CA VAL A 52 -24.15 5.78 -10.45
C VAL A 52 -22.81 5.38 -11.05
N ALA A 53 -21.97 4.68 -10.28
CA ALA A 53 -20.68 4.17 -10.74
C ALA A 53 -20.82 3.29 -12.00
N GLU A 54 -21.74 2.34 -11.97
CA GLU A 54 -22.02 1.42 -13.07
C GLU A 54 -22.54 2.15 -14.32
N LYS A 55 -23.55 3.01 -14.14
CA LYS A 55 -24.17 3.81 -15.22
C LYS A 55 -23.14 4.64 -15.99
N HIS A 56 -22.20 5.27 -15.27
CA HIS A 56 -21.20 6.16 -15.86
C HIS A 56 -19.85 5.48 -16.14
N LYS A 57 -19.72 4.16 -15.89
CA LYS A 57 -18.46 3.41 -16.00
C LYS A 57 -17.32 4.12 -15.25
N CYS A 58 -17.62 4.58 -14.02
CA CYS A 58 -16.73 5.32 -13.15
C CYS A 58 -16.34 4.44 -11.95
N ALA A 59 -15.06 4.25 -11.72
CA ALA A 59 -14.58 3.59 -10.53
C ALA A 59 -14.78 4.50 -9.30
N VAL A 60 -15.15 3.93 -8.15
CA VAL A 60 -15.30 4.67 -6.90
C VAL A 60 -14.34 4.11 -5.86
N VAL A 61 -13.46 4.97 -5.36
CA VAL A 61 -12.56 4.70 -4.25
C VAL A 61 -13.06 5.43 -3.02
N MET A 62 -13.28 4.70 -1.93
CA MET A 62 -13.72 5.25 -0.66
C MET A 62 -12.61 5.09 0.38
N ILE A 63 -12.17 6.20 0.95
CA ILE A 63 -11.14 6.21 1.99
C ILE A 63 -11.81 6.34 3.34
N GLY A 64 -11.52 5.42 4.24
CA GLY A 64 -11.99 5.43 5.62
C GLY A 64 -10.84 5.39 6.61
N HIS A 65 -10.97 6.11 7.72
CA HIS A 65 -9.99 6.08 8.79
C HIS A 65 -10.37 5.04 9.85
N MET A 66 -9.40 4.26 10.31
CA MET A 66 -9.62 3.28 11.36
C MET A 66 -9.80 3.95 12.71
N THR A 67 -10.84 3.54 13.45
CA THR A 67 -11.02 3.97 14.83
C THR A 67 -10.05 3.23 15.77
N LYS A 68 -9.57 3.92 16.81
CA LYS A 68 -8.64 3.36 17.81
C LYS A 68 -9.32 2.41 18.81
N SER A 69 -10.61 2.08 18.68
CA SER A 69 -11.32 1.23 19.63
C SER A 69 -10.78 -0.20 19.65
N SER A 70 -10.59 -0.76 20.82
CA SER A 70 -9.94 -2.05 21.09
C SER A 70 -10.84 -3.29 20.93
N GLY A 71 -12.07 -3.16 20.45
CA GLY A 71 -13.03 -4.26 20.30
C GLY A 71 -13.42 -4.56 18.85
N GLY A 72 -13.46 -5.85 18.45
CA GLY A 72 -13.94 -6.32 17.16
C GLY A 72 -12.87 -6.65 16.13
N LYS A 73 -13.22 -7.40 15.07
CA LYS A 73 -12.31 -7.78 13.99
C LYS A 73 -11.81 -6.52 13.25
N ARG A 74 -10.48 -6.38 13.03
CA ARG A 74 -9.82 -5.24 12.35
C ARG A 74 -10.48 -4.84 11.04
N LEU A 75 -10.97 -5.81 10.28
CA LEU A 75 -11.65 -5.61 9.00
C LEU A 75 -12.81 -4.59 9.06
N TYR A 76 -13.43 -4.42 10.22
CA TYR A 76 -14.65 -3.63 10.36
C TYR A 76 -14.46 -2.34 11.16
N ARG A 77 -13.29 -2.12 11.75
CA ARG A 77 -13.03 -0.97 12.64
C ARG A 77 -12.99 0.39 11.95
N GLY A 78 -12.70 0.44 10.66
CA GLY A 78 -12.41 1.69 9.96
C GLY A 78 -13.56 2.28 9.18
N LEU A 79 -14.53 1.49 8.78
CA LEU A 79 -15.57 1.93 7.86
C LEU A 79 -16.88 2.33 8.56
N GLY A 80 -16.93 2.26 9.90
CA GLY A 80 -18.14 2.58 10.69
C GLY A 80 -19.25 1.54 10.56
N SER A 81 -19.31 0.76 9.48
CA SER A 81 -20.28 -0.31 9.27
C SER A 81 -19.67 -1.47 8.50
N ILE A 82 -19.96 -2.70 8.95
CA ILE A 82 -19.65 -3.94 8.24
C ILE A 82 -20.23 -3.94 6.83
N ASP A 83 -21.36 -3.26 6.63
CA ASP A 83 -22.08 -3.20 5.38
C ASP A 83 -21.35 -2.44 4.27
N ILE A 84 -20.50 -1.48 4.62
CA ILE A 84 -19.66 -0.78 3.63
C ILE A 84 -18.66 -1.77 3.04
N ALA A 85 -17.93 -2.51 3.89
CA ALA A 85 -17.00 -3.53 3.44
C ALA A 85 -17.71 -4.66 2.66
N ALA A 86 -18.93 -5.01 3.07
CA ALA A 86 -19.73 -6.05 2.40
C ALA A 86 -20.08 -5.68 0.94
N ILE A 87 -20.38 -4.42 0.66
CA ILE A 87 -20.78 -3.94 -0.67
C ILE A 87 -19.57 -3.70 -1.56
N CYS A 88 -18.41 -3.32 -1.01
CA CYS A 88 -17.20 -3.13 -1.78
C CYS A 88 -16.76 -4.42 -2.48
N ARG A 89 -16.34 -4.33 -3.73
CA ARG A 89 -15.78 -5.46 -4.49
C ARG A 89 -14.35 -5.79 -4.07
N SER A 90 -13.59 -4.78 -3.65
CA SER A 90 -12.26 -4.91 -3.10
C SER A 90 -12.12 -4.02 -1.89
N VAL A 91 -11.46 -4.51 -0.84
CA VAL A 91 -11.12 -3.74 0.35
C VAL A 91 -9.63 -3.87 0.59
N LEU A 92 -8.95 -2.74 0.60
CA LEU A 92 -7.53 -2.62 0.88
C LEU A 92 -7.34 -2.05 2.28
N MET A 93 -6.39 -2.61 3.01
CA MET A 93 -5.97 -2.12 4.31
C MET A 93 -4.56 -1.55 4.20
N ILE A 94 -4.34 -0.41 4.84
CA ILE A 94 -3.01 0.16 5.00
C ILE A 94 -2.65 0.12 6.48
N SER A 95 -1.50 -0.47 6.80
CA SER A 95 -0.98 -0.52 8.16
C SER A 95 0.48 -0.05 8.19
N ARG A 96 0.92 0.41 9.37
CA ARG A 96 2.33 0.70 9.61
C ARG A 96 3.06 -0.54 10.05
N ASP A 97 4.34 -0.62 9.74
CA ASP A 97 5.24 -1.59 10.37
C ASP A 97 5.43 -1.22 11.85
N GLU A 98 5.52 -2.24 12.70
CA GLU A 98 5.68 -2.02 14.15
C GLU A 98 7.11 -1.59 14.52
N LYS A 99 8.09 -1.96 13.71
CA LYS A 99 9.51 -1.73 13.97
C LYS A 99 10.05 -0.51 13.24
N ASP A 100 9.48 -0.19 12.08
CA ASP A 100 9.87 0.95 11.27
C ASP A 100 8.64 1.78 10.87
N PRO A 101 8.39 2.91 11.57
CA PRO A 101 7.21 3.74 11.30
C PRO A 101 7.19 4.39 9.91
N GLU A 102 8.31 4.41 9.16
CA GLU A 102 8.34 4.92 7.79
C GLU A 102 7.78 3.88 6.81
N ILE A 103 7.86 2.58 7.13
CA ILE A 103 7.35 1.50 6.31
C ILE A 103 5.85 1.33 6.53
N ARG A 104 5.14 1.17 5.43
CA ARG A 104 3.72 0.86 5.39
C ARG A 104 3.45 -0.29 4.45
N TYR A 105 2.39 -1.02 4.74
CA TYR A 105 1.93 -2.15 3.94
C TYR A 105 0.51 -1.91 3.48
N MET A 106 0.27 -2.10 2.19
CA MET A 106 -1.05 -2.16 1.61
C MET A 106 -1.37 -3.61 1.26
N TYR A 107 -2.45 -4.15 1.79
CA TYR A 107 -2.86 -5.53 1.55
C TYR A 107 -4.37 -5.64 1.38
N GLN A 108 -4.76 -6.65 0.61
CA GLN A 108 -6.14 -6.92 0.31
C GLN A 108 -6.76 -7.78 1.40
N VAL A 109 -7.84 -7.29 2.00
CA VAL A 109 -8.60 -7.98 3.06
C VAL A 109 -9.92 -8.54 2.53
N LYS A 110 -10.33 -8.12 1.34
CA LYS A 110 -11.46 -8.66 0.60
C LYS A 110 -11.22 -8.48 -0.91
N SER A 111 -11.53 -9.53 -1.66
CA SER A 111 -11.58 -9.51 -3.12
C SER A 111 -12.74 -10.39 -3.60
N ASN A 112 -13.59 -9.82 -4.47
CA ASN A 112 -14.67 -10.57 -5.12
C ASN A 112 -14.35 -10.90 -6.58
N LEU A 113 -13.26 -10.34 -7.14
CA LEU A 113 -12.99 -10.36 -8.57
C LEU A 113 -11.78 -11.22 -8.93
N ALA A 114 -10.88 -11.44 -8.00
CA ALA A 114 -9.64 -12.18 -8.20
C ALA A 114 -9.17 -12.83 -6.89
N PRO A 115 -8.27 -13.82 -6.94
CA PRO A 115 -7.57 -14.29 -5.75
C PRO A 115 -6.90 -13.13 -5.02
N GLU A 116 -6.79 -13.24 -3.71
CA GLU A 116 -6.12 -12.23 -2.91
C GLU A 116 -4.64 -12.14 -3.29
N SER A 117 -4.19 -10.93 -3.56
CA SER A 117 -2.78 -10.66 -3.88
C SER A 117 -1.89 -10.64 -2.63
N ASN A 118 -0.57 -10.71 -2.85
CA ASN A 118 0.41 -10.40 -1.83
C ASN A 118 0.28 -8.94 -1.40
N ALA A 119 0.71 -8.64 -0.18
CA ALA A 119 0.83 -7.26 0.25
C ALA A 119 1.91 -6.52 -0.53
N VAL A 120 1.77 -5.21 -0.63
CA VAL A 120 2.78 -4.33 -1.21
C VAL A 120 3.26 -3.37 -0.13
N GLY A 121 4.58 -3.34 0.07
CA GLY A 121 5.23 -2.40 0.97
C GLY A 121 5.53 -1.07 0.28
N PHE A 122 5.51 0.02 1.05
CA PHE A 122 5.95 1.34 0.63
C PHE A 122 6.51 2.15 1.79
N VAL A 123 7.37 3.10 1.48
CA VAL A 123 7.93 4.07 2.43
C VAL A 123 7.36 5.45 2.12
N MET A 124 7.07 6.21 3.17
CA MET A 124 6.81 7.65 3.06
C MET A 124 7.92 8.39 3.80
N ASN A 125 8.85 8.91 3.05
CA ASN A 125 9.97 9.69 3.59
C ASN A 125 9.69 11.18 3.42
N PRO A 126 9.86 12.03 4.45
CA PRO A 126 9.63 13.47 4.34
C PRO A 126 10.44 14.15 3.24
N ASP A 127 11.67 13.69 3.01
CA ASP A 127 12.60 14.32 2.07
C ASP A 127 12.50 13.75 0.64
N LYS A 128 12.20 12.44 0.52
CA LYS A 128 12.18 11.70 -0.75
C LYS A 128 10.77 11.35 -1.24
N GLY A 129 9.74 11.67 -0.46
CA GLY A 129 8.36 11.38 -0.81
C GLY A 129 8.00 9.89 -0.70
N PHE A 130 7.10 9.46 -1.57
CA PHE A 130 6.57 8.10 -1.63
C PHE A 130 7.45 7.18 -2.48
N GLN A 131 7.77 5.99 -1.95
CA GLN A 131 8.56 4.98 -2.68
C GLN A 131 7.98 3.58 -2.42
N TRP A 132 7.78 2.80 -3.48
CA TRP A 132 7.39 1.40 -3.37
C TRP A 132 8.56 0.53 -2.89
N ILE A 133 8.29 -0.41 -1.96
CA ILE A 133 9.25 -1.45 -1.53
C ILE A 133 9.06 -2.73 -2.36
N GLY A 134 7.85 -2.94 -2.90
CA GLY A 134 7.52 -4.14 -3.65
C GLY A 134 6.66 -5.13 -2.90
N LYS A 135 6.59 -6.37 -3.39
CA LYS A 135 5.75 -7.44 -2.82
C LYS A 135 6.25 -7.87 -1.45
N CYS A 136 5.34 -7.95 -0.50
CA CYS A 136 5.61 -8.41 0.87
C CYS A 136 4.68 -9.56 1.23
N ASN A 137 5.20 -10.56 1.95
CA ASN A 137 4.37 -11.59 2.52
C ASN A 137 3.88 -11.13 3.90
N ILE A 138 2.57 -11.04 4.08
CA ILE A 138 1.94 -10.71 5.35
C ILE A 138 1.21 -11.93 5.87
N ASP A 139 1.47 -12.30 7.13
CA ASP A 139 0.62 -13.26 7.81
C ASP A 139 -0.68 -12.56 8.22
N LYS A 140 -1.73 -12.83 7.47
CA LYS A 140 -3.08 -12.26 7.70
C LYS A 140 -3.73 -12.76 9.00
N ARG A 141 -3.22 -13.83 9.61
CA ARG A 141 -3.72 -14.41 10.86
C ARG A 141 -3.10 -13.76 12.08
N ALA A 142 -1.86 -13.30 11.96
CA ALA A 142 -1.26 -12.46 12.97
C ALA A 142 -1.91 -11.07 12.89
N GLU A 143 -2.37 -10.54 13.99
CA GLU A 143 -2.88 -9.16 14.09
C GLU A 143 -1.76 -8.12 13.90
N ALA A 144 -0.53 -8.58 13.89
CA ALA A 144 0.66 -7.85 13.50
C ALA A 144 1.02 -8.19 12.05
N VAL A 145 1.44 -7.19 11.28
CA VAL A 145 2.09 -7.41 10.01
C VAL A 145 3.42 -8.11 10.31
N VAL A 146 3.40 -9.42 10.33
CA VAL A 146 4.62 -10.20 10.35
C VAL A 146 4.97 -10.46 8.89
N CYS A 147 6.08 -9.92 8.41
CA CYS A 147 6.71 -10.45 7.21
C CYS A 147 6.95 -11.94 7.47
N SER A 148 6.09 -12.80 6.92
CA SER A 148 6.09 -14.22 7.18
C SER A 148 7.35 -14.86 6.62
N LYS A 149 7.98 -15.63 7.43
CA LYS A 149 9.33 -16.15 7.54
C LYS A 149 10.28 -15.05 7.98
N LYS A 150 11.03 -15.34 9.03
CA LYS A 150 12.29 -14.65 9.33
C LYS A 150 13.15 -14.74 8.07
N ALA A 151 12.90 -13.85 7.10
CA ALA A 151 13.85 -13.63 6.05
C ALA A 151 15.16 -13.41 6.78
N THR A 152 16.12 -14.24 6.52
CA THR A 152 17.45 -14.13 7.12
C THR A 152 17.90 -12.70 6.90
N LYS A 153 18.74 -12.18 7.78
CA LYS A 153 19.28 -10.82 7.59
C LYS A 153 19.89 -10.64 6.18
N LYS A 154 20.35 -11.74 5.56
CA LYS A 154 20.84 -11.78 4.19
C LYS A 154 19.74 -11.59 3.15
N GLU A 155 18.62 -12.29 3.26
CA GLU A 155 17.49 -12.15 2.32
C GLU A 155 16.90 -10.74 2.36
N LYS A 156 16.74 -10.20 3.57
CA LYS A 156 16.31 -8.79 3.73
C LYS A 156 17.30 -7.81 3.10
N ALA A 157 18.60 -8.04 3.29
CA ALA A 157 19.63 -7.21 2.69
C ALA A 157 19.61 -7.29 1.16
N SER A 158 19.45 -8.49 0.59
CA SER A 158 19.36 -8.70 -0.85
C SER A 158 18.18 -7.97 -1.47
N GLU A 159 17.00 -8.14 -0.88
CA GLU A 159 15.78 -7.47 -1.34
C GLU A 159 15.90 -5.95 -1.25
N TYR A 160 16.40 -5.43 -0.14
CA TYR A 160 16.60 -3.99 0.06
C TYR A 160 17.61 -3.39 -0.92
N LEU A 161 18.72 -4.08 -1.17
CA LEU A 161 19.73 -3.65 -2.13
C LEU A 161 19.17 -3.60 -3.55
N ARG A 162 18.47 -4.65 -3.99
CA ARG A 162 17.84 -4.68 -5.30
C ARG A 162 16.87 -3.52 -5.51
N ILE A 163 16.04 -3.23 -4.51
CA ILE A 163 15.07 -2.14 -4.58
C ILE A 163 15.76 -0.77 -4.58
N MET A 164 16.77 -0.56 -3.74
CA MET A 164 17.47 0.73 -3.67
C MET A 164 18.24 1.05 -4.95
N LEU A 165 18.77 0.03 -5.62
CA LEU A 165 19.62 0.18 -6.80
C LEU A 165 18.88 -0.04 -8.12
N SER A 166 17.58 -0.36 -8.09
CA SER A 166 16.77 -0.48 -9.31
C SER A 166 16.41 0.85 -9.95
N VAL A 167 16.55 1.96 -9.23
CA VAL A 167 16.13 3.28 -9.68
C VAL A 167 17.32 4.18 -10.00
N GLU A 168 18.34 4.14 -9.15
CA GLU A 168 19.53 4.99 -9.27
C GLU A 168 20.71 4.40 -8.49
N ASP A 169 21.91 4.85 -8.87
CA ASP A 169 23.14 4.55 -8.13
C ASP A 169 23.12 5.28 -6.78
N VAL A 170 23.40 4.57 -5.70
CA VAL A 170 23.30 5.10 -4.34
C VAL A 170 24.66 5.11 -3.65
N PRO A 171 25.02 6.19 -2.91
CA PRO A 171 26.24 6.21 -2.10
C PRO A 171 26.28 5.06 -1.10
N SER A 172 27.40 4.31 -1.08
CA SER A 172 27.55 3.13 -0.21
C SER A 172 27.37 3.44 1.27
N ALA A 173 27.82 4.62 1.72
CA ALA A 173 27.63 5.10 3.09
C ALA A 173 26.14 5.28 3.43
N GLU A 174 25.34 5.74 2.50
CA GLU A 174 23.90 5.89 2.69
C GLU A 174 23.20 4.55 2.78
N ILE A 175 23.56 3.60 1.93
CA ILE A 175 23.04 2.22 1.97
C ILE A 175 23.33 1.59 3.34
N ILE A 176 24.59 1.66 3.79
CA ILE A 176 25.00 1.10 5.08
C ILE A 176 24.24 1.73 6.23
N ARG A 177 24.10 3.05 6.23
CA ARG A 177 23.36 3.80 7.26
C ARG A 177 21.88 3.38 7.30
N ARG A 178 21.23 3.25 6.15
CA ARG A 178 19.82 2.86 6.07
C ARG A 178 19.60 1.43 6.56
N MET A 179 20.49 0.52 6.17
CA MET A 179 20.40 -0.87 6.58
C MET A 179 20.75 -1.11 8.06
N ASP A 180 21.65 -0.33 8.62
CA ASP A 180 21.96 -0.42 10.06
C ASP A 180 20.75 0.01 10.92
N ARG A 181 19.95 0.98 10.48
CA ARG A 181 18.69 1.37 11.14
C ARG A 181 17.68 0.22 11.25
N ILE A 182 17.68 -0.70 10.30
CA ILE A 182 16.81 -1.90 10.31
C ILE A 182 17.52 -3.13 10.90
N GLY A 183 18.68 -2.92 11.56
CA GLY A 183 19.42 -3.95 12.28
C GLY A 183 20.22 -4.91 11.39
N ILE A 184 20.53 -4.51 10.16
CA ILE A 184 21.39 -5.26 9.23
C ILE A 184 22.81 -4.67 9.30
N LYS A 185 23.75 -5.45 9.78
CA LYS A 185 25.14 -5.01 9.96
C LYS A 185 25.90 -4.96 8.65
N GLU A 186 26.86 -4.04 8.54
CA GLU A 186 27.69 -3.80 7.34
C GLU A 186 28.31 -5.09 6.78
N ARG A 187 28.81 -5.98 7.63
CA ARG A 187 29.35 -7.28 7.18
C ARG A 187 28.33 -8.08 6.35
N THR A 188 27.06 -8.10 6.76
CA THR A 188 26.00 -8.80 6.03
C THR A 188 25.70 -8.10 4.71
N ILE A 189 25.67 -6.77 4.71
CA ILE A 189 25.42 -5.95 3.53
C ILE A 189 26.48 -6.18 2.46
N ARG A 190 27.76 -6.16 2.85
CA ARG A 190 28.90 -6.41 1.95
C ARG A 190 28.94 -7.85 1.43
N THR A 191 28.52 -8.82 2.25
CA THR A 191 28.40 -10.21 1.80
C THR A 191 27.34 -10.32 0.70
N VAL A 192 26.18 -9.73 0.91
CA VAL A 192 25.08 -9.74 -0.05
C VAL A 192 25.42 -8.94 -1.30
N GLN A 193 26.08 -7.80 -1.16
CA GLN A 193 26.57 -7.01 -2.29
C GLN A 193 27.35 -7.89 -3.29
N LYS A 194 28.28 -8.70 -2.78
CA LYS A 194 29.07 -9.62 -3.61
C LYS A 194 28.24 -10.76 -4.20
N GLU A 195 27.32 -11.33 -3.41
CA GLU A 195 26.47 -12.44 -3.83
C GLU A 195 25.51 -12.09 -4.97
N ILE A 196 25.02 -10.84 -5.02
CA ILE A 196 24.07 -10.39 -6.04
C ILE A 196 24.74 -9.57 -7.15
N GLY A 197 26.07 -9.48 -7.17
CA GLY A 197 26.83 -8.88 -8.26
C GLY A 197 26.80 -7.34 -8.29
N ILE A 198 26.50 -6.67 -7.18
CA ILE A 198 26.52 -5.20 -7.13
C ILE A 198 27.94 -4.68 -7.29
N GLU A 199 28.13 -3.82 -8.28
CA GLU A 199 29.39 -3.17 -8.56
C GLU A 199 29.55 -1.88 -7.73
N ALA A 200 30.82 -1.56 -7.44
CA ALA A 200 31.16 -0.36 -6.68
C ALA A 200 32.13 0.50 -7.52
N TYR A 201 31.80 1.76 -7.68
CA TYR A 201 32.66 2.73 -8.37
C TYR A 201 32.78 4.03 -7.55
N ARG A 202 33.81 4.84 -7.89
CA ARG A 202 34.10 6.09 -7.21
C ARG A 202 33.78 7.27 -8.10
N LYS A 203 32.94 8.21 -7.61
CA LYS A 203 32.57 9.45 -8.30
C LYS A 203 32.73 10.61 -7.33
N GLN A 204 33.50 11.62 -7.71
CA GLN A 204 33.75 12.82 -6.90
C GLN A 204 34.16 12.53 -5.43
N GLY A 205 35.03 11.53 -5.26
CA GLY A 205 35.51 11.15 -3.92
C GLY A 205 34.60 10.23 -3.11
N THR A 206 33.37 9.98 -3.56
CA THR A 206 32.35 9.14 -2.88
C THR A 206 32.19 7.80 -3.61
N TRP A 207 32.06 6.71 -2.84
CA TRP A 207 31.78 5.39 -3.36
C TRP A 207 30.28 5.20 -3.60
N TYR A 208 29.91 4.79 -4.81
CA TYR A 208 28.55 4.46 -5.24
C TYR A 208 28.45 2.97 -5.53
N TRP A 209 27.26 2.43 -5.34
CA TRP A 209 26.91 1.06 -5.72
C TRP A 209 25.91 1.11 -6.86
N HIS A 210 26.11 0.20 -7.83
CA HIS A 210 25.35 0.08 -9.06
C HIS A 210 24.89 -1.38 -9.23
N MET A 211 23.66 -1.59 -9.67
CA MET A 211 23.15 -2.91 -10.05
C MET A 211 23.48 -3.11 -11.53
N PRO A 212 24.30 -4.12 -11.91
CA PRO A 212 24.55 -4.39 -13.31
C PRO A 212 23.25 -4.74 -14.04
N GLU A 213 23.11 -4.25 -15.26
CA GLU A 213 22.01 -4.63 -16.13
C GLU A 213 22.08 -6.15 -16.36
N GLN A 214 20.98 -6.87 -16.11
CA GLN A 214 20.89 -8.26 -16.51
C GLN A 214 20.73 -8.27 -18.02
N GLU A 215 21.72 -8.78 -18.74
CA GLU A 215 21.54 -9.15 -20.15
C GLU A 215 20.40 -10.19 -20.19
N GLU A 216 19.27 -9.81 -20.75
CA GLU A 216 18.23 -10.77 -21.10
C GLU A 216 18.84 -11.69 -22.15
N GLU A 217 19.13 -12.95 -21.79
CA GLU A 217 19.38 -13.99 -22.77
C GLU A 217 18.13 -14.07 -23.64
N VAL A 218 18.24 -13.50 -24.84
CA VAL A 218 17.24 -13.72 -25.90
C VAL A 218 17.48 -15.14 -26.38
N ASP A 219 16.67 -16.08 -25.90
CA ASP A 219 16.59 -17.41 -26.53
C ASP A 219 16.17 -17.21 -27.97
N GLU A 220 17.12 -17.26 -28.89
CA GLU A 220 16.86 -17.44 -30.33
C GLU A 220 16.39 -18.91 -30.53
N GLU A 221 15.08 -19.11 -30.71
CA GLU A 221 14.52 -20.25 -31.40
C GLU A 221 13.99 -19.84 -32.79
#